data_2ef217a444e89c571e71893ce7646ac7
#
_entry.id   2ef217a444e89c571e71893ce7646ac7
#
_cell.length_a   1.000
_cell.length_b   1.000
_cell.length_c   1.000
_cell.angle_alpha   90.00
_cell.angle_beta   90.00
_cell.angle_gamma   90.00
#
_symmetry.space_group_name_H-M   'P 1'
#
loop_
_entity.id
_entity.type
_entity.pdbx_description
1 polymer ?
#
loop_
_entity_poly.entity_id
_entity_poly.type
_entity_poly.pdbx_seq_one_letter_code
_entity_poly.pdbx_strand_id
1 'polypeptide(L)'
;MKASSMRNAVNNVSRRAFVSAGAVAIFSARLGEAFGQTQNDSLPSWNEGPAKAAIFAFVKDATDKSSPKYVEPADRIATFDQDGTLWTEHPLYGQAAFALARVGEMAPEHPEWKQKEPFKSVLAGDRAAMGKFTEGDWLEIVAVTHTGMSNEAFEVLVKNWLVTAKAPRFDRPFTDLVYQPMLEVMQYLRAHGFRTYIVTGGGQEFVRAYSEQVYGVPPEQVVGSSVVMKLVDTNGKPELMREAKVFFIDDGPGKAIGINLFIGKRPIAAFGNSGNTDFSSGDAQMLEWTQAGDGARLMMLVLHDDAKREYAYGPAVHLPDTTVGTFSEALLSKATKNAWVVISMKNDWKRVFSFEE
;
A
#
# COMPACT_ATOMS: atom_id res chain seq x y z
N MET A 1 -21.82 35.68 51.95
CA MET A 1 -22.36 37.06 51.95
C MET A 1 -22.86 37.35 50.50
N LYS A 2 -24.22 37.55 50.44
CA LYS A 2 -25.02 38.38 49.50
C LYS A 2 -24.74 38.22 48.03
N ALA A 3 -25.58 37.60 47.16
CA ALA A 3 -27.00 37.85 46.86
C ALA A 3 -27.27 39.18 46.15
N SER A 4 -27.91 39.07 45.00
CA SER A 4 -28.97 39.94 44.44
C SER A 4 -28.82 40.09 42.91
N SER A 5 -29.68 39.50 42.05
CA SER A 5 -31.11 39.74 41.81
C SER A 5 -31.38 40.97 40.89
N MET A 6 -32.03 40.68 39.80
CA MET A 6 -33.26 41.31 39.21
C MET A 6 -33.20 41.22 37.66
N ARG A 7 -34.08 40.51 37.00
CA ARG A 7 -35.54 40.56 36.70
C ARG A 7 -35.95 41.67 35.70
N ASN A 8 -36.58 41.17 34.63
CA ASN A 8 -37.78 41.59 33.92
C ASN A 8 -37.74 42.79 32.93
N ALA A 9 -38.18 42.54 31.71
CA ALA A 9 -39.52 42.99 31.26
C ALA A 9 -39.87 42.49 29.84
N VAL A 10 -40.91 41.86 29.77
CA VAL A 10 -42.01 41.56 28.87
C VAL A 10 -42.52 42.82 28.15
N ASN A 11 -42.88 42.70 26.85
CA ASN A 11 -44.17 43.14 26.38
C ASN A 11 -44.53 42.62 24.98
N ASN A 12 -45.71 42.09 24.92
CA ASN A 12 -46.64 41.67 23.87
C ASN A 12 -47.11 42.83 22.98
N VAL A 13 -47.63 42.45 21.81
CA VAL A 13 -48.92 42.81 21.16
C VAL A 13 -48.94 42.25 19.74
N SER A 14 -49.73 41.27 19.41
CA SER A 14 -51.17 41.07 19.14
C SER A 14 -51.60 41.27 17.68
N ARG A 15 -52.06 40.15 17.08
CA ARG A 15 -53.24 39.85 16.22
C ARG A 15 -53.72 40.87 15.17
N ARG A 16 -53.96 40.38 13.94
CA ARG A 16 -55.26 40.10 13.33
C ARG A 16 -55.16 39.67 11.86
N ALA A 17 -55.72 38.62 11.55
CA ALA A 17 -56.36 37.92 10.52
C ALA A 17 -57.03 38.79 9.40
N PHE A 18 -57.00 38.25 8.16
CA PHE A 18 -58.21 38.17 7.30
C PHE A 18 -58.11 37.05 6.26
N VAL A 19 -59.22 36.38 6.10
CA VAL A 19 -59.51 35.25 5.23
C VAL A 19 -59.94 35.73 3.86
N SER A 20 -59.54 35.08 2.78
CA SER A 20 -60.51 34.81 1.66
C SER A 20 -60.05 33.64 0.79
N ALA A 21 -61.00 32.82 0.48
CA ALA A 21 -60.92 31.57 -0.27
C ALA A 21 -60.80 31.83 -1.78
N GLY A 22 -60.13 30.93 -2.47
CA GLY A 22 -60.14 30.82 -3.92
C GLY A 22 -59.60 29.45 -4.33
N ALA A 23 -60.53 28.50 -4.54
CA ALA A 23 -60.19 27.17 -5.06
C ALA A 23 -59.90 27.28 -6.57
N VAL A 24 -58.67 26.87 -6.97
CA VAL A 24 -58.38 26.52 -8.36
C VAL A 24 -57.68 25.16 -8.33
N ALA A 25 -58.41 24.16 -8.77
CA ALA A 25 -57.85 22.85 -9.03
C ALA A 25 -57.02 22.89 -10.30
N ILE A 26 -55.68 22.75 -10.14
CA ILE A 26 -54.80 22.49 -11.26
C ILE A 26 -54.25 21.07 -11.11
N PHE A 27 -54.60 20.25 -12.07
CA PHE A 27 -54.07 18.93 -12.31
C PHE A 27 -52.57 19.05 -12.58
N SER A 28 -51.73 18.80 -11.58
CA SER A 28 -50.29 18.68 -11.76
C SER A 28 -49.95 17.24 -12.07
N ALA A 29 -49.70 16.96 -13.32
CA ALA A 29 -49.04 15.74 -13.75
C ALA A 29 -47.73 15.57 -12.98
N ARG A 30 -47.63 14.49 -12.22
CA ARG A 30 -46.39 14.06 -11.62
C ARG A 30 -45.45 13.58 -12.73
N LEU A 31 -44.64 14.45 -13.27
CA LEU A 31 -43.35 14.07 -13.86
C LEU A 31 -42.46 13.65 -12.69
N GLY A 32 -42.37 12.36 -12.47
CA GLY A 32 -41.35 11.79 -11.62
C GLY A 32 -40.00 12.01 -12.30
N GLU A 33 -39.34 13.11 -11.99
CA GLU A 33 -37.89 13.23 -12.20
C GLU A 33 -37.25 12.19 -11.29
N ALA A 34 -36.92 11.04 -11.88
CA ALA A 34 -35.92 10.17 -11.35
C ALA A 34 -34.60 10.96 -11.39
N PHE A 35 -34.32 11.72 -10.33
CA PHE A 35 -32.93 12.10 -10.01
C PHE A 35 -32.20 10.78 -9.76
N GLY A 36 -31.67 10.20 -10.82
CA GLY A 36 -30.59 9.25 -10.70
C GLY A 36 -29.49 9.98 -9.95
N GLN A 37 -29.36 9.70 -8.65
CA GLN A 37 -28.09 9.92 -7.98
C GLN A 37 -27.07 9.14 -8.82
N THR A 38 -26.27 9.85 -9.59
CA THR A 38 -25.00 9.31 -10.07
C THR A 38 -24.26 8.95 -8.79
N GLN A 39 -24.36 7.68 -8.37
CA GLN A 39 -23.48 7.13 -7.36
C GLN A 39 -22.09 7.41 -7.90
N ASN A 40 -21.36 8.33 -7.24
CA ASN A 40 -19.98 8.56 -7.55
C ASN A 40 -19.29 7.20 -7.48
N ASP A 41 -18.77 6.71 -8.60
CA ASP A 41 -18.04 5.46 -8.66
C ASP A 41 -16.85 5.55 -7.69
N SER A 42 -16.84 4.71 -6.67
CA SER A 42 -15.78 4.72 -5.64
C SER A 42 -14.45 4.16 -6.16
N LEU A 43 -14.47 3.50 -7.32
CA LEU A 43 -13.30 2.90 -7.96
C LEU A 43 -13.22 3.35 -9.44
N PRO A 44 -13.10 4.66 -9.72
CA PRO A 44 -13.21 5.19 -11.09
C PRO A 44 -12.07 4.76 -12.02
N SER A 45 -10.91 4.39 -11.47
CA SER A 45 -9.78 3.87 -12.25
C SER A 45 -9.87 2.38 -12.58
N TRP A 46 -10.95 1.72 -12.18
CA TRP A 46 -11.23 0.32 -12.52
C TRP A 46 -12.22 0.21 -13.67
N ASN A 47 -12.00 -0.77 -14.54
CA ASN A 47 -13.01 -1.21 -15.50
C ASN A 47 -14.12 -1.99 -14.79
N GLU A 48 -15.33 -1.95 -15.35
CA GLU A 48 -16.39 -2.85 -14.88
C GLU A 48 -16.00 -4.30 -15.21
N GLY A 49 -16.04 -5.16 -14.19
CA GLY A 49 -15.63 -6.55 -14.37
C GLY A 49 -15.62 -7.34 -13.06
N PRO A 50 -15.23 -8.62 -13.12
CA PRO A 50 -15.24 -9.51 -11.96
C PRO A 50 -14.37 -9.02 -10.79
N ALA A 51 -13.19 -8.44 -11.08
CA ALA A 51 -12.28 -7.96 -10.04
C ALA A 51 -12.89 -6.79 -9.24
N LYS A 52 -13.43 -5.77 -9.92
CA LYS A 52 -14.13 -4.65 -9.29
C LYS A 52 -15.36 -5.13 -8.51
N ALA A 53 -16.16 -6.02 -9.12
CA ALA A 53 -17.35 -6.58 -8.49
C ALA A 53 -17.02 -7.38 -7.20
N ALA A 54 -15.91 -8.11 -7.18
CA ALA A 54 -15.45 -8.85 -6.01
C ALA A 54 -15.15 -7.94 -4.82
N ILE A 55 -14.54 -6.77 -5.06
CA ILE A 55 -14.24 -5.78 -4.02
C ILE A 55 -15.56 -5.27 -3.41
N PHE A 56 -16.52 -4.86 -4.24
CA PHE A 56 -17.81 -4.36 -3.74
C PHE A 56 -18.61 -5.44 -2.99
N ALA A 57 -18.65 -6.66 -3.52
CA ALA A 57 -19.35 -7.78 -2.89
C ALA A 57 -18.72 -8.13 -1.53
N PHE A 58 -17.39 -8.17 -1.44
CA PHE A 58 -16.67 -8.40 -0.19
C PHE A 58 -16.98 -7.33 0.86
N VAL A 59 -16.89 -6.04 0.49
CA VAL A 59 -17.17 -4.95 1.43
C VAL A 59 -18.64 -5.01 1.89
N LYS A 60 -19.59 -5.25 0.99
CA LYS A 60 -21.01 -5.44 1.35
C LYS A 60 -21.15 -6.60 2.35
N ASP A 61 -20.62 -7.77 2.03
CA ASP A 61 -20.69 -8.96 2.91
C ASP A 61 -20.10 -8.68 4.30
N ALA A 62 -18.95 -8.00 4.36
CA ALA A 62 -18.26 -7.71 5.61
C ALA A 62 -18.92 -6.61 6.46
N THR A 63 -19.71 -5.71 5.84
CA THR A 63 -20.23 -4.52 6.54
C THR A 63 -21.74 -4.57 6.80
N ASP A 64 -22.50 -5.39 6.06
CA ASP A 64 -23.94 -5.57 6.26
C ASP A 64 -24.18 -6.45 7.49
N LYS A 65 -24.77 -5.88 8.54
CA LYS A 65 -25.07 -6.60 9.79
C LYS A 65 -26.05 -7.76 9.60
N SER A 66 -26.80 -7.79 8.51
CA SER A 66 -27.68 -8.92 8.18
C SER A 66 -26.99 -10.05 7.44
N SER A 67 -25.76 -9.83 6.95
CA SER A 67 -24.97 -10.84 6.28
C SER A 67 -24.43 -11.89 7.28
N PRO A 68 -24.51 -13.19 6.93
CA PRO A 68 -23.86 -14.23 7.72
C PRO A 68 -22.33 -14.12 7.73
N LYS A 69 -21.78 -13.29 6.86
CA LYS A 69 -20.33 -13.01 6.75
C LYS A 69 -19.93 -11.66 7.36
N TYR A 70 -20.85 -11.00 8.10
CA TYR A 70 -20.56 -9.74 8.76
C TYR A 70 -19.29 -9.83 9.64
N VAL A 71 -18.49 -8.78 9.63
CA VAL A 71 -17.30 -8.65 10.46
C VAL A 71 -17.39 -7.35 11.26
N GLU A 72 -17.12 -7.42 12.56
CA GLU A 72 -17.10 -6.24 13.41
C GLU A 72 -16.01 -5.24 12.97
N PRO A 73 -16.26 -3.92 13.05
CA PRO A 73 -15.30 -2.91 12.61
C PRO A 73 -13.89 -3.07 13.19
N ALA A 74 -13.78 -3.53 14.44
CA ALA A 74 -12.49 -3.77 15.10
C ALA A 74 -11.68 -4.91 14.47
N ASP A 75 -12.30 -5.77 13.67
CA ASP A 75 -11.68 -6.92 13.00
C ASP A 75 -11.56 -6.75 11.48
N ARG A 76 -12.01 -5.60 10.93
CA ARG A 76 -11.87 -5.27 9.51
C ARG A 76 -10.45 -4.80 9.21
N ILE A 77 -9.57 -5.75 8.92
CA ILE A 77 -8.17 -5.50 8.57
C ILE A 77 -7.93 -5.94 7.13
N ALA A 78 -7.30 -5.05 6.35
CA ALA A 78 -6.82 -5.32 5.02
C ALA A 78 -5.30 -5.11 4.97
N THR A 79 -4.58 -6.07 4.43
CA THR A 79 -3.13 -6.01 4.24
C THR A 79 -2.79 -5.91 2.77
N PHE A 80 -1.78 -5.10 2.47
CA PHE A 80 -1.29 -4.85 1.12
C PHE A 80 0.21 -5.06 1.11
N ASP A 81 0.71 -5.86 0.18
CA ASP A 81 2.09 -5.75 -0.20
C ASP A 81 2.36 -4.36 -0.82
N GLN A 82 3.62 -3.96 -0.92
CA GLN A 82 3.96 -2.61 -1.38
C GLN A 82 4.54 -2.62 -2.80
N ASP A 83 5.70 -3.22 -3.01
CA ASP A 83 6.37 -3.26 -4.31
C ASP A 83 5.56 -4.15 -5.28
N GLY A 84 5.18 -3.63 -6.45
CA GLY A 84 4.34 -4.34 -7.43
C GLY A 84 2.86 -4.45 -7.07
N THR A 85 2.45 -4.08 -5.85
CA THR A 85 1.05 -4.07 -5.42
C THR A 85 0.48 -2.66 -5.29
N LEU A 86 1.25 -1.75 -4.70
CA LEU A 86 0.84 -0.35 -4.47
C LEU A 86 1.59 0.64 -5.37
N TRP A 87 2.81 0.32 -5.78
CA TRP A 87 3.61 1.12 -6.70
C TRP A 87 4.48 0.22 -7.60
N THR A 88 5.12 0.81 -8.60
CA THR A 88 6.00 0.08 -9.51
C THR A 88 7.25 -0.48 -8.80
N GLU A 89 7.64 -1.70 -9.15
CA GLU A 89 8.83 -2.38 -8.62
C GLU A 89 9.92 -2.62 -9.67
N HIS A 90 9.57 -2.51 -10.95
CA HIS A 90 10.49 -2.72 -12.07
C HIS A 90 11.17 -1.43 -12.56
N PRO A 91 12.40 -1.54 -13.11
CA PRO A 91 13.22 -2.76 -13.28
C PRO A 91 14.00 -3.14 -12.02
N LEU A 92 13.85 -2.38 -10.92
CA LEU A 92 14.53 -2.56 -9.65
C LEU A 92 13.66 -1.96 -8.55
N TYR A 93 13.59 -2.65 -7.42
CA TYR A 93 12.87 -2.15 -6.23
C TYR A 93 13.33 -0.73 -5.83
N GLY A 94 12.38 0.13 -5.45
CA GLY A 94 12.68 1.51 -5.06
C GLY A 94 13.73 1.61 -3.95
N GLN A 95 13.68 0.71 -2.95
CA GLN A 95 14.68 0.66 -1.88
C GLN A 95 16.06 0.25 -2.39
N ALA A 96 16.15 -0.66 -3.37
CA ALA A 96 17.42 -1.03 -3.97
C ALA A 96 18.02 0.16 -4.76
N ALA A 97 17.18 0.92 -5.48
CA ALA A 97 17.62 2.15 -6.15
C ALA A 97 18.16 3.19 -5.15
N PHE A 98 17.50 3.35 -4.00
CA PHE A 98 17.99 4.17 -2.89
C PHE A 98 19.37 3.69 -2.39
N ALA A 99 19.53 2.38 -2.15
CA ALA A 99 20.79 1.80 -1.67
C ALA A 99 21.94 2.05 -2.65
N LEU A 100 21.69 1.86 -3.97
CA LEU A 100 22.70 2.14 -5.01
C LEU A 100 23.08 3.63 -5.07
N ALA A 101 22.12 4.53 -4.94
CA ALA A 101 22.39 5.97 -4.88
C ALA A 101 23.26 6.32 -3.66
N ARG A 102 22.95 5.73 -2.49
CA ARG A 102 23.74 5.93 -1.27
C ARG A 102 25.19 5.44 -1.39
N VAL A 103 25.43 4.31 -2.07
CA VAL A 103 26.81 3.86 -2.38
C VAL A 103 27.57 4.96 -3.14
N GLY A 104 26.94 5.58 -4.14
CA GLY A 104 27.55 6.69 -4.88
C GLY A 104 27.88 7.90 -4.01
N GLU A 105 26.96 8.28 -3.11
CA GLU A 105 27.14 9.40 -2.18
C GLU A 105 28.27 9.15 -1.15
N MET A 106 28.41 7.92 -0.67
CA MET A 106 29.39 7.53 0.33
C MET A 106 30.77 7.22 -0.28
N ALA A 107 30.86 6.96 -1.58
CA ALA A 107 32.10 6.56 -2.26
C ALA A 107 33.30 7.48 -2.05
N PRO A 108 33.22 8.83 -1.88
CA PRO A 108 34.32 9.69 -1.56
C PRO A 108 35.03 9.35 -0.23
N GLU A 109 34.27 8.80 0.73
CA GLU A 109 34.80 8.38 2.06
C GLU A 109 35.32 6.94 2.04
N HIS A 110 35.06 6.19 0.95
CA HIS A 110 35.39 4.78 0.78
C HIS A 110 36.12 4.52 -0.53
N PRO A 111 37.38 5.02 -0.70
CA PRO A 111 38.14 4.87 -1.94
C PRO A 111 38.40 3.40 -2.34
N GLU A 112 38.43 2.49 -1.37
CA GLU A 112 38.58 1.04 -1.59
C GLU A 112 37.42 0.41 -2.37
N TRP A 113 36.23 1.01 -2.33
CA TRP A 113 35.04 0.52 -3.06
C TRP A 113 35.23 0.49 -4.57
N LYS A 114 36.11 1.33 -5.12
CA LYS A 114 36.44 1.31 -6.55
C LYS A 114 37.08 0.00 -7.02
N GLN A 115 37.57 -0.83 -6.10
CA GLN A 115 38.23 -2.09 -6.42
C GLN A 115 37.55 -3.30 -5.78
N LYS A 116 36.54 -3.08 -4.91
CA LYS A 116 35.86 -4.13 -4.15
C LYS A 116 34.44 -4.34 -4.65
N GLU A 117 34.08 -5.58 -5.04
CA GLU A 117 32.68 -5.94 -5.28
C GLU A 117 31.92 -6.02 -3.93
N PRO A 118 30.62 -5.73 -3.94
CA PRO A 118 29.75 -5.32 -5.06
C PRO A 118 29.85 -3.83 -5.43
N PHE A 119 30.52 -3.01 -4.63
CA PHE A 119 30.56 -1.54 -4.75
C PHE A 119 31.22 -1.09 -6.07
N LYS A 120 32.26 -1.80 -6.53
CA LYS A 120 32.92 -1.50 -7.81
C LYS A 120 31.94 -1.51 -8.97
N SER A 121 31.13 -2.55 -9.08
CA SER A 121 30.11 -2.67 -10.14
C SER A 121 29.03 -1.60 -10.03
N VAL A 122 28.62 -1.24 -8.80
CA VAL A 122 27.67 -0.15 -8.55
C VAL A 122 28.25 1.19 -9.04
N LEU A 123 29.46 1.53 -8.62
CA LEU A 123 30.13 2.79 -8.97
C LEU A 123 30.45 2.91 -10.47
N ALA A 124 30.69 1.77 -11.14
CA ALA A 124 30.86 1.71 -12.58
C ALA A 124 29.56 1.80 -13.38
N GLY A 125 28.39 1.69 -12.72
CA GLY A 125 27.09 1.58 -13.38
C GLY A 125 26.94 0.31 -14.21
N ASP A 126 27.67 -0.76 -13.87
CA ASP A 126 27.65 -2.04 -14.60
C ASP A 126 26.38 -2.83 -14.28
N ARG A 127 25.32 -2.57 -15.05
CA ARG A 127 24.02 -3.24 -14.90
C ARG A 127 24.10 -4.75 -15.12
N ALA A 128 25.00 -5.22 -15.99
CA ALA A 128 25.15 -6.64 -16.27
C ALA A 128 25.79 -7.38 -15.08
N ALA A 129 26.75 -6.77 -14.41
CA ALA A 129 27.33 -7.28 -13.16
C ALA A 129 26.32 -7.22 -12.01
N MET A 130 25.63 -6.08 -11.83
CA MET A 130 24.60 -5.92 -10.79
C MET A 130 23.45 -6.93 -10.93
N GLY A 131 23.07 -7.30 -12.15
CA GLY A 131 22.05 -8.33 -12.40
C GLY A 131 22.47 -9.76 -11.98
N LYS A 132 23.74 -9.93 -11.56
CA LYS A 132 24.28 -11.20 -11.04
C LYS A 132 24.59 -11.14 -9.54
N PHE A 133 24.24 -10.06 -8.88
CA PHE A 133 24.47 -9.92 -7.46
C PHE A 133 23.73 -11.02 -6.69
N THR A 134 24.47 -11.64 -5.77
CA THR A 134 23.93 -12.61 -4.83
C THR A 134 23.17 -11.91 -3.70
N GLU A 135 22.43 -12.68 -2.91
CA GLU A 135 21.82 -12.17 -1.68
C GLU A 135 22.90 -11.55 -0.75
N GLY A 136 24.08 -12.16 -0.66
CA GLY A 136 25.20 -11.61 0.13
C GLY A 136 25.67 -10.25 -0.34
N ASP A 137 25.75 -10.02 -1.65
CA ASP A 137 26.11 -8.72 -2.24
C ASP A 137 25.09 -7.65 -1.87
N TRP A 138 23.79 -7.96 -1.97
CA TRP A 138 22.73 -7.05 -1.55
C TRP A 138 22.74 -6.78 -0.05
N LEU A 139 22.95 -7.80 0.78
CA LEU A 139 23.07 -7.63 2.23
C LEU A 139 24.26 -6.72 2.60
N GLU A 140 25.42 -6.84 1.91
CA GLU A 140 26.57 -5.96 2.14
C GLU A 140 26.25 -4.51 1.78
N ILE A 141 25.59 -4.26 0.62
CA ILE A 141 25.15 -2.93 0.21
C ILE A 141 24.17 -2.35 1.24
N VAL A 142 23.15 -3.11 1.64
CA VAL A 142 22.15 -2.67 2.62
C VAL A 142 22.80 -2.40 3.98
N ALA A 143 23.72 -3.25 4.41
CA ALA A 143 24.43 -3.08 5.69
C ALA A 143 25.13 -1.71 5.76
N VAL A 144 25.87 -1.31 4.74
CA VAL A 144 26.61 -0.03 4.77
C VAL A 144 25.70 1.19 4.54
N THR A 145 24.63 1.06 3.76
CA THR A 145 23.79 2.18 3.36
C THR A 145 22.62 2.45 4.33
N HIS A 146 22.20 1.44 5.10
CA HIS A 146 21.01 1.50 5.95
C HIS A 146 21.31 1.43 7.46
N THR A 147 22.56 1.27 7.88
CA THR A 147 22.93 1.08 9.29
C THR A 147 24.05 2.02 9.72
N GLY A 148 24.45 1.97 11.00
CA GLY A 148 25.48 2.86 11.54
C GLY A 148 24.98 4.28 11.82
N MET A 149 23.67 4.51 11.78
CA MET A 149 23.03 5.79 12.05
C MET A 149 21.77 5.59 12.90
N SER A 150 21.22 6.68 13.44
CA SER A 150 19.94 6.62 14.14
C SER A 150 18.77 6.37 13.16
N ASN A 151 17.67 5.87 13.69
CA ASN A 151 16.46 5.62 12.89
C ASN A 151 15.93 6.91 12.29
N GLU A 152 15.95 8.00 13.05
CA GLU A 152 15.52 9.33 12.61
C GLU A 152 16.42 9.87 11.48
N ALA A 153 17.73 9.65 11.57
CA ALA A 153 18.67 10.05 10.50
C ALA A 153 18.41 9.26 9.22
N PHE A 154 18.13 7.96 9.33
CA PHE A 154 17.75 7.14 8.19
C PHE A 154 16.47 7.62 7.51
N GLU A 155 15.44 7.95 8.29
CA GLU A 155 14.18 8.49 7.77
C GLU A 155 14.40 9.78 6.97
N VAL A 156 15.23 10.69 7.47
CA VAL A 156 15.58 11.94 6.78
C VAL A 156 16.29 11.65 5.46
N LEU A 157 17.22 10.69 5.42
CA LEU A 157 17.92 10.29 4.18
C LEU A 157 16.94 9.75 3.14
N VAL A 158 16.01 8.89 3.53
CA VAL A 158 14.98 8.34 2.62
C VAL A 158 14.10 9.46 2.07
N LYS A 159 13.59 10.35 2.93
CA LYS A 159 12.76 11.48 2.51
C LYS A 159 13.49 12.39 1.53
N ASN A 160 14.73 12.75 1.81
CA ASN A 160 15.54 13.60 0.92
C ASN A 160 15.77 12.94 -0.44
N TRP A 161 16.04 11.64 -0.47
CA TRP A 161 16.22 10.90 -1.71
C TRP A 161 14.93 10.89 -2.54
N LEU A 162 13.78 10.63 -1.93
CA LEU A 162 12.49 10.59 -2.62
C LEU A 162 12.09 11.92 -3.26
N VAL A 163 12.58 13.06 -2.74
CA VAL A 163 12.32 14.38 -3.34
C VAL A 163 13.01 14.52 -4.71
N THR A 164 14.18 13.91 -4.89
CA THR A 164 15.03 14.14 -6.07
C THR A 164 15.11 12.94 -7.01
N ALA A 165 14.92 11.74 -6.47
CA ALA A 165 15.06 10.49 -7.23
C ALA A 165 13.89 10.29 -8.20
N LYS A 166 14.24 9.95 -9.44
CA LYS A 166 13.27 9.66 -10.49
C LYS A 166 13.44 8.26 -11.04
N ALA A 167 12.33 7.61 -11.33
CA ALA A 167 12.33 6.34 -12.02
C ALA A 167 12.67 6.55 -13.52
N PRO A 168 13.68 5.86 -14.06
CA PRO A 168 14.24 6.19 -15.38
C PRO A 168 13.25 6.12 -16.54
N ARG A 169 12.33 5.15 -16.52
CA ARG A 169 11.34 4.98 -17.61
C ARG A 169 10.37 6.13 -17.70
N PHE A 170 9.96 6.67 -16.54
CA PHE A 170 8.87 7.63 -16.46
C PHE A 170 9.36 9.07 -16.29
N ASP A 171 10.63 9.26 -15.94
CA ASP A 171 11.24 10.55 -15.54
C ASP A 171 10.42 11.28 -14.47
N ARG A 172 9.81 10.50 -13.54
CA ARG A 172 8.98 11.00 -12.44
C ARG A 172 9.51 10.53 -11.11
N PRO A 173 9.24 11.26 -10.01
CA PRO A 173 9.50 10.78 -8.66
C PRO A 173 8.92 9.37 -8.45
N PHE A 174 9.59 8.54 -7.65
CA PHE A 174 9.05 7.22 -7.30
C PHE A 174 7.67 7.31 -6.66
N THR A 175 7.42 8.35 -5.88
CA THR A 175 6.14 8.62 -5.22
C THR A 175 4.99 8.95 -6.18
N ASP A 176 5.26 9.28 -7.45
CA ASP A 176 4.24 9.46 -8.48
C ASP A 176 3.84 8.13 -9.13
N LEU A 177 4.65 7.07 -8.97
CA LEU A 177 4.45 5.78 -9.61
C LEU A 177 3.60 4.83 -8.76
N VAL A 178 2.66 5.39 -8.04
CA VAL A 178 1.68 4.67 -7.23
C VAL A 178 0.51 4.27 -8.12
N TYR A 179 0.04 3.04 -7.94
CA TYR A 179 -1.10 2.52 -8.70
C TYR A 179 -2.40 3.16 -8.21
N GLN A 180 -2.93 4.06 -9.03
CA GLN A 180 -4.16 4.79 -8.72
C GLN A 180 -5.34 3.88 -8.35
N PRO A 181 -5.58 2.74 -9.06
CA PRO A 181 -6.66 1.83 -8.69
C PRO A 181 -6.51 1.26 -7.27
N MET A 182 -5.28 0.99 -6.83
CA MET A 182 -5.05 0.44 -5.49
C MET A 182 -5.21 1.49 -4.40
N LEU A 183 -4.84 2.75 -4.66
CA LEU A 183 -5.18 3.86 -3.75
C LEU A 183 -6.69 4.00 -3.55
N GLU A 184 -7.46 3.87 -4.62
CA GLU A 184 -8.92 3.91 -4.56
C GLU A 184 -9.49 2.77 -3.71
N VAL A 185 -8.95 1.55 -3.87
CA VAL A 185 -9.33 0.40 -3.02
C VAL A 185 -9.03 0.67 -1.55
N MET A 186 -7.83 1.18 -1.23
CA MET A 186 -7.48 1.52 0.15
C MET A 186 -8.42 2.58 0.74
N GLN A 187 -8.73 3.63 -0.03
CA GLN A 187 -9.66 4.69 0.38
C GLN A 187 -11.08 4.14 0.57
N TYR A 188 -11.56 3.32 -0.36
CA TYR A 188 -12.86 2.69 -0.30
C TYR A 188 -12.99 1.79 0.94
N LEU A 189 -11.99 0.97 1.22
CA LEU A 189 -11.97 0.12 2.41
C LEU A 189 -11.99 0.96 3.70
N ARG A 190 -11.16 2.01 3.79
CA ARG A 190 -11.16 2.91 4.96
C ARG A 190 -12.50 3.61 5.18
N ALA A 191 -13.15 4.05 4.09
CA ALA A 191 -14.49 4.66 4.15
C ALA A 191 -15.56 3.69 4.70
N HIS A 192 -15.30 2.36 4.63
CA HIS A 192 -16.16 1.31 5.16
C HIS A 192 -15.65 0.73 6.50
N GLY A 193 -14.79 1.46 7.21
CA GLY A 193 -14.33 1.11 8.55
C GLY A 193 -13.24 0.03 8.60
N PHE A 194 -12.52 -0.19 7.52
CA PHE A 194 -11.34 -1.05 7.52
C PHE A 194 -10.10 -0.27 7.95
N ARG A 195 -9.19 -0.97 8.64
CA ARG A 195 -7.81 -0.53 8.83
C ARG A 195 -6.94 -1.15 7.75
N THR A 196 -6.17 -0.32 7.04
CA THR A 196 -5.30 -0.74 5.95
C THR A 196 -3.85 -0.77 6.44
N TYR A 197 -3.17 -1.89 6.25
CA TYR A 197 -1.78 -2.10 6.62
C TYR A 197 -0.95 -2.39 5.38
N ILE A 198 0.29 -1.90 5.35
CA ILE A 198 1.29 -2.35 4.39
C ILE A 198 2.08 -3.48 5.05
N VAL A 199 2.30 -4.58 4.30
CA VAL A 199 3.07 -5.76 4.74
C VAL A 199 4.07 -6.08 3.64
N THR A 200 5.34 -5.71 3.82
CA THR A 200 6.33 -5.64 2.75
C THR A 200 7.60 -6.44 3.05
N GLY A 201 8.11 -7.13 2.03
CA GLY A 201 9.45 -7.71 2.07
C GLY A 201 10.57 -6.67 2.19
N GLY A 202 10.29 -5.42 1.77
CA GLY A 202 11.17 -4.28 1.92
C GLY A 202 11.37 -3.83 3.38
N GLY A 203 12.29 -2.88 3.56
CA GLY A 203 12.61 -2.35 4.89
C GLY A 203 11.47 -1.54 5.49
N GLN A 204 10.99 -1.94 6.66
CA GLN A 204 9.91 -1.28 7.39
C GLN A 204 10.12 0.23 7.51
N GLU A 205 11.31 0.66 7.93
CA GLU A 205 11.61 2.07 8.16
C GLU A 205 11.76 2.86 6.85
N PHE A 206 12.13 2.20 5.75
CA PHE A 206 12.14 2.81 4.43
C PHE A 206 10.70 3.18 4.00
N VAL A 207 9.77 2.26 4.13
CA VAL A 207 8.36 2.48 3.75
C VAL A 207 7.67 3.46 4.71
N ARG A 208 7.95 3.41 6.01
CA ARG A 208 7.41 4.34 7.02
C ARG A 208 7.72 5.79 6.71
N ALA A 209 8.88 6.06 6.09
CA ALA A 209 9.29 7.42 5.76
C ALA A 209 8.30 8.17 4.83
N TYR A 210 7.47 7.45 4.07
CA TYR A 210 6.55 8.06 3.09
C TYR A 210 5.13 7.47 3.09
N SER A 211 4.86 6.40 3.85
CA SER A 211 3.59 5.66 3.79
C SER A 211 2.36 6.52 4.08
N GLU A 212 2.44 7.44 5.04
CA GLU A 212 1.33 8.31 5.39
C GLU A 212 1.05 9.34 4.28
N GLN A 213 2.11 9.98 3.77
CA GLN A 213 1.97 10.98 2.72
C GLN A 213 1.48 10.39 1.40
N VAL A 214 1.95 9.20 1.03
CA VAL A 214 1.70 8.59 -0.28
C VAL A 214 0.43 7.74 -0.29
N TYR A 215 0.21 6.94 0.75
CA TYR A 215 -0.89 5.97 0.80
C TYR A 215 -1.97 6.32 1.84
N GLY A 216 -1.73 7.31 2.70
CA GLY A 216 -2.57 7.59 3.86
C GLY A 216 -2.53 6.45 4.88
N VAL A 217 -1.42 5.71 4.95
CA VAL A 217 -1.16 4.65 5.92
C VAL A 217 -0.16 5.16 6.95
N PRO A 218 -0.57 5.35 8.22
CA PRO A 218 0.32 5.87 9.24
C PRO A 218 1.47 4.88 9.51
N PRO A 219 2.65 5.36 9.96
CA PRO A 219 3.85 4.54 10.12
C PRO A 219 3.65 3.28 10.98
N GLU A 220 2.82 3.34 12.00
CA GLU A 220 2.50 2.19 12.87
C GLU A 220 1.67 1.10 12.16
N GLN A 221 1.13 1.39 10.98
CA GLN A 221 0.42 0.41 10.14
C GLN A 221 1.31 -0.15 9.02
N VAL A 222 2.62 0.00 9.12
CA VAL A 222 3.60 -0.60 8.22
C VAL A 222 4.33 -1.72 8.96
N VAL A 223 4.24 -2.94 8.43
CA VAL A 223 5.00 -4.13 8.81
C VAL A 223 5.98 -4.42 7.69
N GLY A 224 7.23 -4.70 8.02
CA GLY A 224 8.25 -4.96 7.01
C GLY A 224 9.51 -5.59 7.59
N SER A 225 10.45 -5.92 6.71
CA SER A 225 11.75 -6.41 7.14
C SER A 225 12.49 -5.34 7.94
N SER A 226 13.24 -5.75 8.94
CA SER A 226 13.87 -4.82 9.87
C SER A 226 15.25 -5.28 10.31
N VAL A 227 16.07 -4.31 10.71
CA VAL A 227 17.39 -4.54 11.33
C VAL A 227 17.29 -4.45 12.85
N VAL A 228 18.27 -5.01 13.54
CA VAL A 228 18.42 -4.85 14.99
C VAL A 228 18.62 -3.37 15.31
N MET A 229 17.92 -2.90 16.32
CA MET A 229 18.08 -1.55 16.85
C MET A 229 18.62 -1.62 18.28
N LYS A 230 19.49 -0.69 18.62
CA LYS A 230 20.06 -0.55 19.95
C LYS A 230 19.77 0.85 20.50
N LEU A 231 19.23 0.90 21.71
CA LEU A 231 19.08 2.16 22.41
C LEU A 231 20.46 2.63 22.92
N VAL A 232 20.87 3.81 22.49
CA VAL A 232 22.15 4.46 22.89
C VAL A 232 21.86 5.84 23.44
N ASP A 233 22.65 6.27 24.42
CA ASP A 233 22.64 7.66 24.85
C ASP A 233 23.65 8.45 24.02
N THR A 234 23.17 9.44 23.28
CA THR A 234 23.98 10.38 22.51
C THR A 234 23.91 11.74 23.16
N ASN A 235 24.90 12.04 24.02
CA ASN A 235 24.99 13.31 24.76
C ASN A 235 23.74 13.64 25.63
N GLY A 236 23.22 12.66 26.34
CA GLY A 236 22.03 12.79 27.19
C GLY A 236 20.70 12.67 26.43
N LYS A 237 20.72 12.32 25.13
CA LYS A 237 19.55 12.06 24.32
C LYS A 237 19.52 10.58 23.92
N PRO A 238 18.50 9.81 24.33
CA PRO A 238 18.34 8.43 23.86
C PRO A 238 17.99 8.37 22.37
N GLU A 239 18.71 7.55 21.61
CA GLU A 239 18.49 7.33 20.18
C GLU A 239 18.50 5.84 19.86
N LEU A 240 17.68 5.43 18.85
CA LEU A 240 17.65 4.08 18.32
C LEU A 240 18.64 3.96 17.16
N MET A 241 19.81 3.36 17.42
CA MET A 241 20.84 3.12 16.43
C MET A 241 20.59 1.82 15.67
N ARG A 242 20.67 1.89 14.34
CA ARG A 242 20.48 0.78 13.41
C ARG A 242 21.79 -0.02 13.30
N GLU A 243 21.73 -1.33 13.61
CA GLU A 243 22.88 -2.24 13.52
C GLU A 243 22.86 -3.04 12.21
N ALA A 244 24.03 -3.40 11.69
CA ALA A 244 24.20 -4.22 10.47
C ALA A 244 23.87 -5.70 10.74
N LYS A 245 22.69 -5.95 11.26
CA LYS A 245 22.18 -7.28 11.61
C LYS A 245 20.68 -7.33 11.35
N VAL A 246 20.24 -8.32 10.59
CA VAL A 246 18.81 -8.57 10.34
C VAL A 246 18.15 -8.95 11.66
N PHE A 247 17.02 -8.32 11.97
CA PHE A 247 16.13 -8.69 13.08
C PHE A 247 14.98 -9.56 12.61
N PHE A 248 14.31 -9.18 11.50
CA PHE A 248 13.15 -9.87 10.97
C PHE A 248 13.10 -9.72 9.44
N ILE A 249 12.70 -10.79 8.74
CA ILE A 249 12.43 -10.78 7.29
C ILE A 249 10.94 -11.01 7.09
N ASP A 250 10.25 -10.02 6.49
CA ASP A 250 8.80 -10.01 6.26
C ASP A 250 8.47 -10.39 4.82
N ASP A 251 9.02 -11.53 4.37
CA ASP A 251 8.79 -12.06 3.03
C ASP A 251 8.36 -13.52 3.08
N GLY A 252 7.60 -13.97 2.09
CA GLY A 252 7.04 -15.32 2.05
C GLY A 252 6.28 -15.66 3.35
N PRO A 253 6.67 -16.74 4.06
CA PRO A 253 6.08 -17.11 5.35
C PRO A 253 6.23 -16.01 6.41
N GLY A 254 7.26 -15.17 6.31
CA GLY A 254 7.50 -14.05 7.20
C GLY A 254 6.34 -13.08 7.25
N LYS A 255 5.65 -12.82 6.13
CA LYS A 255 4.50 -11.90 6.09
C LYS A 255 3.37 -12.34 7.03
N ALA A 256 3.00 -13.60 7.07
CA ALA A 256 1.99 -14.11 8.00
C ALA A 256 2.46 -14.02 9.46
N ILE A 257 3.75 -14.26 9.70
CA ILE A 257 4.38 -14.15 11.03
C ILE A 257 4.41 -12.68 11.47
N GLY A 258 4.83 -11.76 10.59
CA GLY A 258 4.90 -10.31 10.86
C GLY A 258 3.52 -9.73 11.17
N ILE A 259 2.49 -10.09 10.40
CA ILE A 259 1.10 -9.72 10.68
C ILE A 259 0.69 -10.15 12.10
N ASN A 260 1.00 -11.40 12.48
CA ASN A 260 0.68 -11.89 13.82
C ASN A 260 1.44 -11.14 14.92
N LEU A 261 2.74 -10.85 14.71
CA LEU A 261 3.60 -10.19 15.69
C LEU A 261 3.23 -8.71 15.89
N PHE A 262 2.96 -7.98 14.82
CA PHE A 262 2.86 -6.53 14.85
C PHE A 262 1.41 -6.01 14.75
N ILE A 263 0.50 -6.76 14.13
CA ILE A 263 -0.93 -6.40 14.07
C ILE A 263 -1.73 -7.16 15.12
N GLY A 264 -1.38 -8.41 15.44
CA GLY A 264 -2.03 -9.26 16.42
C GLY A 264 -3.39 -9.79 16.01
N LYS A 265 -3.81 -9.58 14.77
CA LYS A 265 -5.10 -10.05 14.22
C LYS A 265 -4.93 -10.54 12.79
N ARG A 266 -5.70 -11.57 12.43
CA ARG A 266 -5.76 -12.08 11.06
C ARG A 266 -6.50 -11.09 10.17
N PRO A 267 -5.95 -10.70 9.01
CA PRO A 267 -6.65 -9.87 8.02
C PRO A 267 -7.87 -10.58 7.45
N ILE A 268 -8.83 -9.80 6.93
CA ILE A 268 -9.96 -10.32 6.16
C ILE A 268 -9.84 -10.00 4.66
N ALA A 269 -8.88 -9.15 4.30
CA ALA A 269 -8.49 -8.92 2.91
C ALA A 269 -6.96 -8.88 2.80
N ALA A 270 -6.41 -9.45 1.73
CA ALA A 270 -4.99 -9.40 1.41
C ALA A 270 -4.77 -9.18 -0.08
N PHE A 271 -3.84 -8.27 -0.38
CA PHE A 271 -3.49 -7.87 -1.73
C PHE A 271 -1.98 -8.02 -1.91
N GLY A 272 -1.57 -8.66 -3.00
CA GLY A 272 -0.16 -8.88 -3.34
C GLY A 272 0.01 -8.95 -4.84
N ASN A 273 1.21 -9.33 -5.31
CA ASN A 273 1.48 -9.51 -6.73
C ASN A 273 2.47 -10.65 -7.01
N SER A 274 3.18 -11.16 -6.01
CA SER A 274 4.32 -12.02 -6.24
C SER A 274 4.30 -13.34 -5.48
N GLY A 275 5.05 -14.30 -5.98
CA GLY A 275 5.33 -15.61 -5.40
C GLY A 275 6.14 -16.46 -6.37
N ASN A 276 7.33 -16.88 -5.92
CA ASN A 276 8.17 -17.79 -6.68
C ASN A 276 7.62 -19.22 -6.69
N THR A 277 8.29 -20.13 -7.41
CA THR A 277 7.75 -21.50 -7.66
C THR A 277 7.60 -22.33 -6.39
N ASP A 278 8.49 -22.17 -5.41
CA ASP A 278 8.49 -22.90 -4.14
C ASP A 278 7.85 -22.10 -2.98
N PHE A 279 7.37 -20.88 -3.27
CA PHE A 279 6.76 -19.96 -2.30
C PHE A 279 7.69 -19.60 -1.12
N SER A 280 9.00 -19.65 -1.32
CA SER A 280 9.96 -19.18 -0.30
C SER A 280 9.96 -17.65 -0.18
N SER A 281 9.46 -16.93 -1.19
CA SER A 281 9.28 -15.47 -1.20
C SER A 281 7.94 -15.07 -1.82
N GLY A 282 7.52 -13.83 -1.57
CA GLY A 282 6.29 -13.22 -2.09
C GLY A 282 5.11 -13.29 -1.14
N ASP A 283 3.88 -13.26 -1.68
CA ASP A 283 2.66 -12.94 -0.95
C ASP A 283 1.77 -14.14 -0.64
N ALA A 284 2.09 -15.30 -1.23
CA ALA A 284 1.22 -16.47 -1.20
C ALA A 284 0.76 -16.83 0.23
N GLN A 285 1.67 -16.83 1.22
CA GLN A 285 1.33 -17.19 2.60
C GLN A 285 0.50 -16.13 3.32
N MET A 286 0.68 -14.85 2.99
CA MET A 286 -0.19 -13.79 3.48
C MET A 286 -1.63 -14.00 3.02
N LEU A 287 -1.82 -14.32 1.74
CA LEU A 287 -3.14 -14.61 1.18
C LEU A 287 -3.73 -15.89 1.76
N GLU A 288 -2.96 -16.99 1.81
CA GLU A 288 -3.39 -18.26 2.40
C GLU A 288 -3.81 -18.11 3.85
N TRP A 289 -3.02 -17.39 4.64
CA TRP A 289 -3.34 -17.17 6.05
C TRP A 289 -4.58 -16.30 6.23
N THR A 290 -4.78 -15.29 5.37
CA THR A 290 -6.00 -14.50 5.33
C THR A 290 -7.21 -15.35 4.98
N GLN A 291 -7.11 -16.22 3.96
CA GLN A 291 -8.18 -17.11 3.52
C GLN A 291 -8.61 -18.11 4.60
N ALA A 292 -7.67 -18.60 5.39
CA ALA A 292 -7.92 -19.62 6.40
C ALA A 292 -8.76 -19.17 7.62
N GLY A 293 -9.22 -17.92 7.64
CA GLY A 293 -10.14 -17.41 8.67
C GLY A 293 -11.62 -17.58 8.29
N ASP A 294 -12.50 -17.27 9.24
CA ASP A 294 -13.97 -17.33 9.05
C ASP A 294 -14.55 -15.99 8.58
N GLY A 295 -15.77 -16.01 8.01
CA GLY A 295 -16.50 -14.82 7.56
C GLY A 295 -16.12 -14.35 6.16
N ALA A 296 -16.35 -13.05 5.88
CA ALA A 296 -15.97 -12.46 4.60
C ALA A 296 -14.45 -12.49 4.39
N ARG A 297 -14.00 -12.91 3.21
CA ARG A 297 -12.57 -12.97 2.84
C ARG A 297 -12.37 -12.48 1.41
N LEU A 298 -11.28 -11.73 1.18
CA LEU A 298 -10.88 -11.29 -0.16
C LEU A 298 -9.37 -11.45 -0.32
N MET A 299 -8.94 -12.21 -1.31
CA MET A 299 -7.55 -12.40 -1.70
C MET A 299 -7.38 -11.97 -3.14
N MET A 300 -6.49 -11.01 -3.41
CA MET A 300 -6.27 -10.47 -4.74
C MET A 300 -4.79 -10.40 -5.08
N LEU A 301 -4.45 -10.68 -6.33
CA LEU A 301 -3.09 -10.63 -6.85
C LEU A 301 -3.05 -9.76 -8.12
N VAL A 302 -2.16 -8.78 -8.15
CA VAL A 302 -1.91 -7.94 -9.34
C VAL A 302 -1.02 -8.72 -10.31
N LEU A 303 -1.50 -8.94 -11.52
CA LEU A 303 -0.74 -9.48 -12.64
C LEU A 303 -0.26 -8.32 -13.51
N HIS A 304 1.05 -8.20 -13.65
CA HIS A 304 1.69 -7.16 -14.45
C HIS A 304 1.74 -7.56 -15.93
N ASP A 305 0.65 -7.34 -16.65
CA ASP A 305 0.46 -7.73 -18.07
C ASP A 305 0.34 -6.54 -19.03
N ASP A 306 0.67 -5.32 -18.60
CA ASP A 306 0.59 -4.11 -19.43
C ASP A 306 1.95 -3.47 -19.69
N ALA A 307 2.66 -3.97 -20.70
CA ALA A 307 3.93 -3.41 -21.14
C ALA A 307 3.85 -1.97 -21.70
N LYS A 308 2.65 -1.48 -22.02
CA LYS A 308 2.46 -0.14 -22.58
C LYS A 308 2.48 0.94 -21.49
N ARG A 309 1.69 0.76 -20.44
CA ARG A 309 1.52 1.75 -19.36
C ARG A 309 2.53 1.55 -18.22
N GLU A 310 2.87 0.27 -17.97
CA GLU A 310 3.81 -0.15 -16.94
C GLU A 310 4.77 -1.20 -17.51
N TYR A 311 5.42 -2.03 -16.73
CA TYR A 311 6.21 -3.18 -17.19
C TYR A 311 5.32 -4.42 -17.25
N ALA A 312 5.62 -5.34 -18.18
CA ALA A 312 4.99 -6.66 -18.20
C ALA A 312 6.04 -7.72 -17.86
N TYR A 313 5.78 -8.51 -16.81
CA TYR A 313 6.72 -9.46 -16.27
C TYR A 313 6.04 -10.50 -15.38
N GLY A 314 6.80 -11.53 -15.02
CA GLY A 314 6.35 -12.74 -14.33
C GLY A 314 6.07 -13.84 -15.34
N PRO A 315 6.60 -15.07 -15.17
CA PRO A 315 6.48 -16.12 -16.19
C PRO A 315 5.04 -16.63 -16.39
N ALA A 316 4.13 -16.36 -15.46
CA ALA A 316 2.72 -16.70 -15.64
C ALA A 316 2.16 -16.10 -16.93
N VAL A 317 1.28 -16.84 -17.60
CA VAL A 317 0.64 -16.48 -18.88
C VAL A 317 1.63 -16.07 -19.97
N HIS A 318 2.82 -16.65 -19.97
CA HIS A 318 3.89 -16.42 -20.96
C HIS A 318 4.49 -15.01 -20.94
N LEU A 319 4.41 -14.31 -19.81
CA LEU A 319 5.10 -13.03 -19.63
C LEU A 319 6.62 -13.26 -19.43
N PRO A 320 7.46 -12.21 -19.65
CA PRO A 320 8.90 -12.31 -19.42
C PRO A 320 9.23 -12.76 -18.00
N ASP A 321 10.20 -13.67 -17.88
CA ASP A 321 10.72 -14.13 -16.59
C ASP A 321 11.51 -13.01 -15.88
N THR A 322 11.48 -13.02 -14.55
CA THR A 322 12.13 -12.00 -13.73
C THR A 322 12.45 -12.54 -12.34
N THR A 323 13.46 -11.94 -11.70
CA THR A 323 13.77 -12.14 -10.28
C THR A 323 13.18 -11.04 -9.39
N VAL A 324 12.56 -9.99 -9.99
CA VAL A 324 11.92 -8.88 -9.29
C VAL A 324 10.41 -9.05 -9.43
N GLY A 325 9.69 -9.26 -8.34
CA GLY A 325 8.23 -9.36 -8.34
C GLY A 325 7.69 -10.56 -9.14
N THR A 326 8.31 -11.75 -9.02
CA THR A 326 7.95 -12.94 -9.80
C THR A 326 6.51 -13.36 -9.56
N PHE A 327 5.67 -13.31 -10.59
CA PHE A 327 4.35 -13.95 -10.61
C PHE A 327 4.49 -15.30 -11.34
N SER A 328 4.77 -16.37 -10.59
CA SER A 328 5.05 -17.69 -11.17
C SER A 328 3.79 -18.40 -11.67
N GLU A 329 3.95 -19.38 -12.58
CA GLU A 329 2.87 -20.31 -12.98
C GLU A 329 2.33 -21.11 -11.77
N ALA A 330 3.18 -21.39 -10.77
CA ALA A 330 2.77 -22.03 -9.52
C ALA A 330 1.83 -21.11 -8.72
N LEU A 331 2.12 -19.78 -8.66
CA LEU A 331 1.25 -18.81 -8.00
C LEU A 331 -0.09 -18.69 -8.72
N LEU A 332 -0.10 -18.64 -10.05
CA LEU A 332 -1.33 -18.62 -10.84
C LEU A 332 -2.19 -19.86 -10.61
N SER A 333 -1.55 -21.03 -10.60
CA SER A 333 -2.22 -22.32 -10.30
C SER A 333 -2.81 -22.31 -8.89
N LYS A 334 -2.06 -21.81 -7.89
CA LYS A 334 -2.52 -21.68 -6.51
C LYS A 334 -3.70 -20.68 -6.41
N ALA A 335 -3.62 -19.54 -7.06
CA ALA A 335 -4.70 -18.55 -7.10
C ALA A 335 -5.99 -19.14 -7.68
N THR A 336 -5.87 -19.85 -8.80
CA THR A 336 -7.01 -20.52 -9.46
C THR A 336 -7.63 -21.59 -8.55
N LYS A 337 -6.80 -22.45 -7.93
CA LYS A 337 -7.27 -23.51 -7.03
C LYS A 337 -8.00 -22.97 -5.81
N ASN A 338 -7.57 -21.82 -5.28
CA ASN A 338 -8.11 -21.21 -4.07
C ASN A 338 -9.17 -20.14 -4.37
N ALA A 339 -9.55 -19.97 -5.64
CA ALA A 339 -10.49 -18.92 -6.09
C ALA A 339 -10.06 -17.50 -5.68
N TRP A 340 -8.76 -17.21 -5.67
CA TRP A 340 -8.26 -15.86 -5.50
C TRP A 340 -8.48 -15.05 -6.77
N VAL A 341 -8.71 -13.77 -6.63
CA VAL A 341 -8.93 -12.87 -7.76
C VAL A 341 -7.57 -12.42 -8.31
N VAL A 342 -7.31 -12.71 -9.58
CA VAL A 342 -6.16 -12.19 -10.31
C VAL A 342 -6.60 -10.92 -11.04
N ILE A 343 -5.97 -9.80 -10.73
CA ILE A 343 -6.21 -8.49 -11.32
C ILE A 343 -5.28 -8.36 -12.54
N SER A 344 -5.83 -8.29 -13.72
CA SER A 344 -5.07 -7.94 -14.94
C SER A 344 -4.90 -6.42 -14.99
N MET A 345 -3.67 -5.93 -14.85
CA MET A 345 -3.40 -4.50 -14.96
C MET A 345 -3.90 -3.93 -16.30
N LYS A 346 -3.78 -4.71 -17.37
CA LYS A 346 -4.20 -4.32 -18.72
C LYS A 346 -5.71 -4.24 -18.89
N ASN A 347 -6.45 -5.19 -18.29
CA ASN A 347 -7.88 -5.36 -18.58
C ASN A 347 -8.77 -4.80 -17.46
N ASP A 348 -8.35 -4.88 -16.19
CA ASP A 348 -9.17 -4.47 -15.05
C ASP A 348 -8.95 -3.01 -14.67
N TRP A 349 -7.85 -2.37 -15.09
CA TRP A 349 -7.56 -0.97 -14.79
C TRP A 349 -7.76 -0.07 -16.00
N LYS A 350 -8.57 0.97 -15.86
CA LYS A 350 -8.70 2.06 -16.86
C LYS A 350 -7.45 2.90 -16.91
N ARG A 351 -6.86 3.15 -15.76
CA ARG A 351 -5.69 3.98 -15.53
C ARG A 351 -4.79 3.29 -14.53
N VAL A 352 -3.48 3.29 -14.76
CA VAL A 352 -2.48 2.75 -13.83
C VAL A 352 -2.02 3.83 -12.86
N PHE A 353 -1.60 4.97 -13.40
CA PHE A 353 -1.05 6.08 -12.62
C PHE A 353 -1.97 7.30 -12.63
N SER A 354 -1.89 8.13 -11.60
CA SER A 354 -2.70 9.35 -11.47
C SER A 354 -2.46 10.38 -12.58
N PHE A 355 -1.28 10.35 -13.20
CA PHE A 355 -0.88 11.27 -14.27
C PHE A 355 -1.26 10.81 -15.68
N GLU A 356 -1.86 9.64 -15.84
CA GLU A 356 -2.40 9.21 -17.14
C GLU A 356 -3.70 9.98 -17.44
N GLU A 357 -3.89 10.40 -18.69
CA GLU A 357 -5.08 11.09 -19.19
C GLU A 357 -6.29 10.17 -19.34
#